data_e31e53f014dfe9c17d7d94e40bd13807
#
_entry.id   e31e53f014dfe9c17d7d94e40bd13807
#
_cell.length_a   1.000
_cell.length_b   1.000
_cell.length_c   1.000
_cell.angle_alpha   90.00
_cell.angle_beta   90.00
_cell.angle_gamma   90.00
#
_symmetry.space_group_name_H-M   'P 1'
#
loop_
_entity.id
_entity.type
_entity.pdbx_description
1 polymer ?
#
loop_
_entity_poly.entity_id
_entity_poly.type
_entity_poly.pdbx_seq_one_letter_code
_entity_poly.pdbx_strand_id
1 'polypeptide(L)'
;MKVNIYLETDKQNQECTWRKYGYVLEAMAGRCIPVTRVGFGSAEGTYHKCNLQALEEALVRFHKECEVCVYTKDAFVAARILKIDEMAATDFKDTKGKPIKNAKEWESICRKIKECSIVISAHSGKHTYSVWMQEEMKKDGGDMGKGMEPETRTEPG
;
A
#
# COMPACT_ATOMS: atom_id res chain seq x y z
N MET A 1 10.40 6.32 -14.33
CA MET A 1 8.99 6.65 -14.14
C MET A 1 8.70 6.81 -12.65
N LYS A 2 7.78 7.68 -12.33
CA LYS A 2 7.44 7.93 -10.94
C LYS A 2 6.00 7.52 -10.68
N VAL A 3 5.77 6.78 -9.62
CA VAL A 3 4.44 6.30 -9.27
C VAL A 3 4.15 6.58 -7.81
N ASN A 4 2.98 7.10 -7.53
CA ASN A 4 2.53 7.29 -6.17
C ASN A 4 1.58 6.16 -5.82
N ILE A 5 1.71 5.61 -4.61
CA ILE A 5 0.80 4.60 -4.10
C ILE A 5 0.11 5.20 -2.89
N TYR A 6 -1.21 5.24 -2.91
CA TYR A 6 -2.00 5.77 -1.81
C TYR A 6 -2.75 4.63 -1.14
N LEU A 7 -2.60 4.47 0.16
CA LEU A 7 -3.22 3.38 0.90
C LEU A 7 -4.26 3.90 1.88
N GLU A 8 -5.31 3.12 2.09
CA GLU A 8 -6.34 3.45 3.09
C GLU A 8 -6.92 2.16 3.65
N THR A 9 -7.38 2.23 4.90
CA THR A 9 -8.18 1.17 5.50
C THR A 9 -9.41 1.84 6.10
N ASP A 10 -10.48 1.08 6.28
CA ASP A 10 -11.71 1.66 6.81
C ASP A 10 -11.67 1.86 8.33
N LYS A 11 -10.87 1.10 9.05
CA LYS A 11 -10.75 1.21 10.49
C LYS A 11 -9.30 1.36 10.86
N GLN A 12 -9.03 2.19 11.84
CA GLN A 12 -7.65 2.47 12.24
C GLN A 12 -7.31 1.95 13.62
N ASN A 13 -8.20 1.21 14.27
CA ASN A 13 -7.90 0.69 15.59
C ASN A 13 -6.88 -0.43 15.48
N GLN A 14 -6.29 -0.80 16.60
CA GLN A 14 -5.21 -1.78 16.61
C GLN A 14 -5.67 -3.23 16.72
N GLU A 15 -6.96 -3.46 16.79
CA GLU A 15 -7.45 -4.81 16.96
C GLU A 15 -7.33 -5.64 15.69
N CYS A 16 -7.21 -6.93 15.87
CA CYS A 16 -7.25 -7.84 14.74
C CYS A 16 -8.71 -8.07 14.42
N THR A 17 -9.19 -7.49 13.37
CA THR A 17 -10.58 -7.56 13.03
C THR A 17 -10.74 -7.52 11.51
N TRP A 18 -11.94 -7.71 11.03
CA TRP A 18 -12.21 -7.65 9.61
C TRP A 18 -12.15 -6.18 9.17
N ARG A 19 -11.34 -5.90 8.16
CA ARG A 19 -11.13 -4.54 7.65
C ARG A 19 -11.20 -4.52 6.15
N LYS A 20 -11.64 -3.38 5.64
CA LYS A 20 -11.54 -3.13 4.22
C LYS A 20 -10.29 -2.30 4.01
N TYR A 21 -9.63 -2.50 2.90
CA TYR A 21 -8.43 -1.75 2.57
C TYR A 21 -8.42 -1.47 1.08
N GLY A 22 -7.57 -0.57 0.67
CA GLY A 22 -7.45 -0.28 -0.74
C GLY A 22 -6.18 0.43 -1.08
N TYR A 23 -5.92 0.53 -2.37
CA TYR A 23 -4.81 1.30 -2.88
C TYR A 23 -5.22 2.04 -4.14
N VAL A 24 -4.57 3.17 -4.36
CA VAL A 24 -4.65 3.88 -5.63
C VAL A 24 -3.22 4.02 -6.14
N LEU A 25 -2.97 3.61 -7.37
CA LEU A 25 -1.71 3.85 -8.04
C LEU A 25 -1.91 5.03 -8.96
N GLU A 26 -0.98 5.97 -8.93
CA GLU A 26 -1.06 7.12 -9.79
C GLU A 26 0.29 7.27 -10.47
N ALA A 27 0.32 7.12 -11.78
CA ALA A 27 1.54 7.24 -12.54
C ALA A 27 1.40 8.39 -13.52
N MET A 28 2.43 9.22 -13.60
CA MET A 28 2.43 10.32 -14.54
C MET A 28 2.99 9.79 -15.85
N ALA A 29 2.17 9.78 -16.84
CA ALA A 29 2.54 9.19 -18.10
C ALA A 29 3.13 10.16 -19.09
N GLY A 30 3.90 11.07 -18.63
CA GLY A 30 4.63 11.91 -19.55
C GLY A 30 3.91 13.11 -20.09
N ARG A 31 2.63 13.18 -19.94
CA ARG A 31 1.88 14.32 -20.42
C ARG A 31 1.14 15.04 -19.35
N CYS A 32 1.58 14.90 -18.14
CA CYS A 32 0.95 15.53 -17.00
C CYS A 32 -0.46 15.05 -16.72
N ILE A 33 -0.89 14.02 -17.37
CA ILE A 33 -2.18 13.43 -17.06
C ILE A 33 -1.93 12.14 -16.32
N PRO A 34 -2.33 12.02 -15.07
CA PRO A 34 -2.05 10.80 -14.33
C PRO A 34 -2.90 9.65 -14.82
N VAL A 35 -2.32 8.48 -14.81
CA VAL A 35 -3.05 7.25 -15.09
C VAL A 35 -3.21 6.57 -13.75
N THR A 36 -4.45 6.25 -13.38
CA THR A 36 -4.69 5.64 -12.08
C THR A 36 -5.21 4.22 -12.20
N ARG A 37 -4.88 3.42 -11.20
CA ARG A 37 -5.42 2.09 -11.05
C ARG A 37 -5.80 1.95 -9.59
N VAL A 38 -6.89 1.28 -9.32
CA VAL A 38 -7.42 1.20 -7.98
C VAL A 38 -7.76 -0.24 -7.64
N GLY A 39 -7.53 -0.63 -6.41
CA GLY A 39 -7.95 -1.94 -5.95
C GLY A 39 -8.45 -1.85 -4.53
N PHE A 40 -9.47 -2.62 -4.21
CA PHE A 40 -9.99 -2.70 -2.86
C PHE A 40 -10.13 -4.17 -2.47
N GLY A 41 -10.06 -4.43 -1.19
CA GLY A 41 -10.22 -5.78 -0.68
C GLY A 41 -10.62 -5.72 0.78
N SER A 42 -10.72 -6.89 1.39
CA SER A 42 -10.99 -6.97 2.82
C SER A 42 -10.31 -8.20 3.36
N ALA A 43 -9.93 -8.13 4.62
CA ALA A 43 -9.26 -9.24 5.27
C ALA A 43 -9.35 -9.06 6.77
N GLU A 44 -9.19 -10.16 7.49
CA GLU A 44 -9.11 -10.10 8.92
C GLU A 44 -7.65 -9.87 9.28
N GLY A 45 -7.37 -8.83 10.03
CA GLY A 45 -6.01 -8.53 10.41
C GLY A 45 -5.94 -7.22 11.17
N THR A 46 -4.73 -6.91 11.62
CA THR A 46 -4.49 -5.65 12.31
C THR A 46 -4.42 -4.52 11.29
N TYR A 47 -4.44 -3.31 11.81
CA TYR A 47 -4.33 -2.12 10.98
C TYR A 47 -3.06 -2.16 10.13
N HIS A 48 -1.93 -2.47 10.77
CA HIS A 48 -0.66 -2.50 10.02
C HIS A 48 -0.66 -3.61 8.97
N LYS A 49 -1.15 -4.79 9.32
CA LYS A 49 -1.15 -5.90 8.38
C LYS A 49 -2.00 -5.61 7.15
N CYS A 50 -3.15 -4.98 7.35
CA CYS A 50 -4.02 -4.69 6.21
C CYS A 50 -3.43 -3.59 5.32
N ASN A 51 -2.73 -2.62 5.89
CA ASN A 51 -2.02 -1.65 5.08
C ASN A 51 -0.90 -2.33 4.28
N LEU A 52 -0.20 -3.28 4.89
CA LEU A 52 0.85 -3.99 4.17
C LEU A 52 0.27 -4.86 3.07
N GLN A 53 -0.89 -5.45 3.30
CA GLN A 53 -1.53 -6.24 2.26
C GLN A 53 -1.94 -5.36 1.08
N ALA A 54 -2.47 -4.17 1.35
CA ALA A 54 -2.79 -3.25 0.27
C ALA A 54 -1.54 -2.87 -0.51
N LEU A 55 -0.43 -2.65 0.17
CA LEU A 55 0.82 -2.31 -0.48
C LEU A 55 1.32 -3.48 -1.33
N GLU A 56 1.26 -4.70 -0.81
CA GLU A 56 1.67 -5.86 -1.58
C GLU A 56 0.85 -5.99 -2.86
N GLU A 57 -0.46 -5.81 -2.75
CA GLU A 57 -1.33 -5.93 -3.92
C GLU A 57 -1.04 -4.83 -4.94
N ALA A 58 -0.72 -3.63 -4.48
CA ALA A 58 -0.34 -2.56 -5.38
C ALA A 58 0.96 -2.90 -6.09
N LEU A 59 1.93 -3.44 -5.37
CA LEU A 59 3.24 -3.72 -5.95
C LEU A 59 3.21 -4.85 -6.97
N VAL A 60 2.22 -5.73 -6.90
CA VAL A 60 2.09 -6.80 -7.89
C VAL A 60 1.96 -6.23 -9.31
N ARG A 61 1.45 -5.01 -9.41
CA ARG A 61 1.25 -4.41 -10.73
C ARG A 61 2.50 -3.82 -11.36
N PHE A 62 3.62 -3.86 -10.64
CA PHE A 62 4.86 -3.28 -11.13
C PHE A 62 5.69 -4.32 -11.87
N HIS A 63 6.27 -3.93 -13.01
CA HIS A 63 7.08 -4.84 -13.80
C HIS A 63 8.41 -4.21 -14.24
N LYS A 64 8.63 -2.95 -13.97
CA LYS A 64 9.82 -2.25 -14.41
C LYS A 64 10.34 -1.39 -13.29
N GLU A 65 11.59 -0.97 -13.41
CA GLU A 65 12.14 -0.10 -12.40
C GLU A 65 11.38 1.23 -12.40
N CYS A 66 11.19 1.78 -11.25
CA CYS A 66 10.51 3.05 -11.10
C CYS A 66 10.77 3.60 -9.71
N GLU A 67 10.39 4.84 -9.54
CA GLU A 67 10.50 5.54 -8.28
C GLU A 67 9.11 5.54 -7.67
N VAL A 68 8.96 5.04 -6.47
CA VAL A 68 7.65 4.90 -5.83
C VAL A 68 7.61 5.71 -4.55
N CYS A 69 6.53 6.45 -4.37
CA CYS A 69 6.28 7.14 -3.11
C CYS A 69 4.97 6.62 -2.55
N VAL A 70 4.99 6.11 -1.32
CA VAL A 70 3.81 5.56 -0.67
C VAL A 70 3.23 6.57 0.30
N TYR A 71 1.93 6.78 0.23
CA TYR A 71 1.21 7.68 1.13
C TYR A 71 0.24 6.86 1.95
N THR A 72 0.35 6.91 3.26
CA THR A 72 -0.50 6.11 4.14
C THR A 72 -0.73 6.86 5.45
N LYS A 73 -1.89 6.66 6.06
CA LYS A 73 -2.12 7.22 7.39
C LYS A 73 -1.41 6.42 8.47
N ASP A 74 -0.89 5.25 8.12
CA ASP A 74 -0.22 4.38 9.07
C ASP A 74 1.23 4.81 9.22
N ALA A 75 1.50 5.65 10.21
CA ALA A 75 2.83 6.19 10.43
C ALA A 75 3.87 5.12 10.71
N PHE A 76 3.45 4.03 11.34
CA PHE A 76 4.37 2.93 11.63
C PHE A 76 4.84 2.27 10.34
N VAL A 77 3.91 2.00 9.44
CA VAL A 77 4.26 1.40 8.15
C VAL A 77 5.12 2.35 7.33
N ALA A 78 4.76 3.64 7.30
CA ALA A 78 5.56 4.61 6.56
C ALA A 78 6.99 4.65 7.07
N ALA A 79 7.17 4.67 8.39
CA ALA A 79 8.50 4.72 8.97
C ALA A 79 9.31 3.47 8.63
N ARG A 80 8.64 2.31 8.61
CA ARG A 80 9.32 1.07 8.29
C ARG A 80 9.71 0.98 6.82
N ILE A 81 8.91 1.54 5.93
CA ILE A 81 9.26 1.57 4.52
C ILE A 81 10.58 2.31 4.34
N LEU A 82 10.78 3.39 5.07
CA LEU A 82 12.00 4.17 4.96
C LEU A 82 13.22 3.43 5.50
N LYS A 83 12.99 2.36 6.27
CA LYS A 83 14.07 1.57 6.84
C LYS A 83 14.12 0.16 6.27
N ILE A 84 13.54 -0.04 5.09
CA ILE A 84 13.41 -1.40 4.59
C ILE A 84 14.75 -2.08 4.35
N ASP A 85 15.78 -1.33 3.99
CA ASP A 85 17.09 -1.92 3.80
C ASP A 85 17.68 -2.40 5.12
N GLU A 86 17.40 -1.69 6.21
CA GLU A 86 17.89 -2.11 7.52
C GLU A 86 17.18 -3.37 7.97
N MET A 87 15.87 -3.47 7.69
CA MET A 87 15.15 -4.68 8.02
C MET A 87 15.67 -5.88 7.25
N ALA A 88 15.97 -5.68 5.99
CA ALA A 88 16.53 -6.76 5.17
C ALA A 88 17.90 -7.17 5.66
N ALA A 89 18.70 -6.23 6.12
CA ALA A 89 20.04 -6.52 6.62
C ALA A 89 20.03 -7.39 7.87
N THR A 90 18.94 -7.32 8.66
CA THR A 90 18.81 -8.16 9.83
C THR A 90 17.91 -9.36 9.58
N ASP A 91 17.64 -9.63 8.31
CA ASP A 91 16.82 -10.77 7.88
C ASP A 91 15.45 -10.72 8.53
N PHE A 92 14.89 -9.52 8.68
CA PHE A 92 13.56 -9.29 9.23
C PHE A 92 13.40 -9.90 10.62
N LYS A 93 14.45 -9.80 11.43
CA LYS A 93 14.43 -10.28 12.80
C LYS A 93 14.75 -9.15 13.76
N ASP A 94 14.25 -9.28 15.00
CA ASP A 94 14.51 -8.28 16.01
C ASP A 94 15.86 -8.57 16.69
N THR A 95 16.20 -7.80 17.70
CA THR A 95 17.49 -7.93 18.37
C THR A 95 17.63 -9.26 19.11
N LYS A 96 16.52 -9.95 19.34
CA LYS A 96 16.54 -11.24 20.02
C LYS A 96 16.50 -12.39 19.03
N GLY A 97 16.58 -12.09 17.75
CA GLY A 97 16.56 -13.13 16.73
C GLY A 97 15.19 -13.66 16.35
N LYS A 98 14.14 -13.02 16.84
CA LYS A 98 12.79 -13.45 16.48
C LYS A 98 12.27 -12.64 15.30
N PRO A 99 11.42 -13.24 14.47
CA PRO A 99 10.86 -12.48 13.35
C PRO A 99 10.12 -11.25 13.83
N ILE A 100 10.25 -10.15 13.11
CA ILE A 100 9.48 -8.96 13.44
C ILE A 100 8.02 -9.22 13.07
N LYS A 101 7.13 -8.37 13.56
CA LYS A 101 5.72 -8.51 13.20
C LYS A 101 5.54 -8.32 11.72
N ASN A 102 4.70 -9.14 11.14
CA ASN A 102 4.40 -9.10 9.71
C ASN A 102 5.64 -9.33 8.85
N ALA A 103 6.58 -10.13 9.36
CA ALA A 103 7.82 -10.39 8.63
C ALA A 103 7.59 -10.94 7.24
N LYS A 104 6.60 -11.81 7.07
CA LYS A 104 6.35 -12.39 5.75
C LYS A 104 5.92 -11.33 4.75
N GLU A 105 5.08 -10.41 5.18
CA GLU A 105 4.63 -9.32 4.32
C GLU A 105 5.79 -8.41 3.97
N TRP A 106 6.63 -8.09 4.95
CA TRP A 106 7.78 -7.24 4.69
C TRP A 106 8.78 -7.91 3.76
N GLU A 107 8.98 -9.22 3.91
CA GLU A 107 9.88 -9.96 3.01
C GLU A 107 9.36 -9.93 1.59
N SER A 108 8.06 -10.11 1.42
CA SER A 108 7.43 -10.11 0.11
C SER A 108 7.58 -8.73 -0.56
N ILE A 109 7.35 -7.68 0.20
CA ILE A 109 7.48 -6.32 -0.30
C ILE A 109 8.94 -6.05 -0.70
N CYS A 110 9.88 -6.45 0.15
CA CYS A 110 11.29 -6.23 -0.14
C CYS A 110 11.73 -6.99 -1.38
N ARG A 111 11.23 -8.21 -1.53
CA ARG A 111 11.58 -9.02 -2.71
C ARG A 111 11.10 -8.33 -3.98
N LYS A 112 9.89 -7.80 -3.97
CA LYS A 112 9.36 -7.13 -5.14
C LYS A 112 10.15 -5.86 -5.46
N ILE A 113 10.52 -5.11 -4.43
CA ILE A 113 11.32 -3.90 -4.59
C ILE A 113 12.64 -4.24 -5.29
N LYS A 114 13.27 -5.34 -4.87
CA LYS A 114 14.53 -5.74 -5.47
C LYS A 114 14.36 -6.28 -6.86
N GLU A 115 13.34 -7.08 -7.09
CA GLU A 115 13.12 -7.66 -8.41
C GLU A 115 12.90 -6.62 -9.48
N CYS A 116 12.22 -5.55 -9.13
CA CYS A 116 11.91 -4.52 -10.11
C CYS A 116 12.78 -3.29 -9.97
N SER A 117 13.79 -3.33 -9.10
CA SER A 117 14.69 -2.20 -8.89
C SER A 117 13.91 -0.92 -8.55
N ILE A 118 12.99 -1.05 -7.62
CA ILE A 118 12.17 0.07 -7.19
C ILE A 118 12.91 0.91 -6.16
N VAL A 119 12.88 2.23 -6.33
CA VAL A 119 13.38 3.14 -5.31
C VAL A 119 12.14 3.63 -4.58
N ILE A 120 12.04 3.32 -3.30
CA ILE A 120 10.81 3.56 -2.55
C ILE A 120 10.99 4.57 -1.42
N SER A 121 9.99 5.41 -1.22
CA SER A 121 9.92 6.32 -0.09
C SER A 121 8.50 6.32 0.43
N ALA A 122 8.25 7.00 1.53
CA ALA A 122 6.93 7.00 2.15
C ALA A 122 6.68 8.27 2.94
N HIS A 123 5.42 8.65 3.01
CA HIS A 123 4.96 9.77 3.82
C HIS A 123 3.72 9.33 4.58
N SER A 124 3.59 9.75 5.83
CA SER A 124 2.41 9.40 6.62
C SER A 124 1.44 10.56 6.67
N GLY A 125 0.18 10.26 6.83
CA GLY A 125 -0.86 11.27 6.98
C GLY A 125 -1.95 11.13 5.94
N LYS A 126 -2.91 12.01 6.05
CA LYS A 126 -4.00 12.07 5.11
C LYS A 126 -3.45 12.46 3.73
N HIS A 127 -3.99 11.90 2.68
CA HIS A 127 -3.48 12.15 1.34
C HIS A 127 -4.60 12.48 0.37
N THR A 128 -4.23 12.73 -0.86
CA THR A 128 -5.15 13.18 -1.91
C THR A 128 -6.39 12.32 -2.06
N TYR A 129 -6.24 11.01 -1.95
CA TYR A 129 -7.35 10.10 -2.20
C TYR A 129 -8.04 9.61 -0.93
N SER A 130 -7.64 10.11 0.26
CA SER A 130 -8.19 9.60 1.51
C SER A 130 -9.71 9.67 1.58
N VAL A 131 -10.28 10.81 1.27
CA VAL A 131 -11.72 11.00 1.38
C VAL A 131 -12.46 10.10 0.38
N TRP A 132 -11.99 10.10 -0.85
CA TRP A 132 -12.63 9.30 -1.88
C TRP A 132 -12.59 7.80 -1.54
N MET A 133 -11.44 7.32 -1.07
CA MET A 133 -11.30 5.91 -0.73
C MET A 133 -12.20 5.53 0.44
N GLN A 134 -12.32 6.40 1.44
CA GLN A 134 -13.21 6.11 2.56
C GLN A 134 -14.66 6.03 2.10
N GLU A 135 -15.06 6.90 1.19
CA GLU A 135 -16.42 6.84 0.66
C GLU A 135 -16.65 5.57 -0.14
N GLU A 136 -15.67 5.17 -0.92
CA GLU A 136 -15.80 3.94 -1.69
C GLU A 136 -15.90 2.72 -0.77
N MET A 137 -15.17 2.70 0.31
CA MET A 137 -15.21 1.57 1.24
C MET A 137 -16.52 1.51 2.03
N LYS A 138 -17.24 2.62 2.12
CA LYS A 138 -18.53 2.62 2.79
C LYS A 138 -19.64 2.06 1.93
N LYS A 139 -19.44 1.99 0.62
CA LYS A 139 -20.47 1.46 -0.24
C LYS A 139 -20.64 -0.01 0.07
N ASP A 140 -21.69 -0.61 -0.47
CA ASP A 140 -21.98 -1.98 -0.19
C ASP A 140 -20.77 -2.81 -0.23
N GLY A 141 -20.42 -3.35 0.90
CA GLY A 141 -19.22 -4.08 0.98
C GLY A 141 -19.16 -5.35 0.22
N GLY A 142 -20.27 -5.84 -0.18
CA GLY A 142 -20.25 -7.11 -0.87
C GLY A 142 -19.45 -7.10 -2.14
N ASP A 143 -19.33 -5.96 -2.73
CA ASP A 143 -18.62 -5.90 -3.96
C ASP A 143 -17.28 -5.27 -3.89
N MET A 144 -16.83 -4.95 -2.73
CA MET A 144 -15.54 -4.33 -2.64
C MET A 144 -14.51 -5.31 -3.12
N GLY A 145 -13.62 -4.84 -3.87
CA GLY A 145 -12.56 -5.71 -4.31
C GLY A 145 -12.78 -6.42 -5.57
N LYS A 146 -14.01 -6.48 -6.07
CA LYS A 146 -14.17 -7.15 -7.25
C LYS A 146 -14.65 -6.25 -8.29
N GLY A 147 -14.08 -6.16 -9.33
CA GLY A 147 -14.48 -5.38 -10.41
C GLY A 147 -14.32 -3.93 -10.21
N MET A 148 -13.75 -3.56 -9.19
CA MET A 148 -13.61 -2.21 -8.96
C MET A 148 -12.48 -1.58 -9.64
N GLU A 149 -12.05 -2.07 -10.69
CA GLU A 149 -10.99 -1.62 -11.34
C GLU A 149 -11.37 -0.59 -12.24
N PRO A 150 -11.53 0.52 -11.90
CA PRO A 150 -12.08 1.46 -12.73
C PRO A 150 -11.12 1.76 -13.72
N GLU A 151 -11.39 1.69 -14.75
CA GLU A 151 -10.64 1.99 -15.71
C GLU A 151 -9.98 3.19 -15.31
N THR A 152 -9.38 3.82 -15.90
CA THR A 152 -8.67 4.89 -15.66
C THR A 152 -9.35 6.06 -15.23
N ARG A 153 -9.59 6.20 -14.10
CA ARG A 153 -10.19 7.34 -13.65
C ARG A 153 -9.16 8.38 -13.49
N THR A 154 -9.35 9.50 -14.01
CA THR A 154 -8.37 10.49 -13.91
C THR A 154 -8.44 11.22 -12.63
N GLU A 155 -9.54 11.20 -11.95
CA GLU A 155 -9.50 11.79 -10.71
C GLU A 155 -10.58 11.31 -9.94
N PRO A 156 -10.32 10.75 -8.84
CA PRO A 156 -11.32 10.20 -8.01
C PRO A 156 -12.02 11.24 -7.23
N GLY A 157 -11.62 12.37 -7.21
CA GLY A 157 -12.30 13.24 -6.32
C GLY A 157 -12.55 14.57 -6.72
#